data_80850ae92e1ac494371e2fb8997f593b
#
_entry.id   80850ae92e1ac494371e2fb8997f593b
#
_cell.length_a   1.000
_cell.length_b   1.000
_cell.length_c   1.000
_cell.angle_alpha   90.00
_cell.angle_beta   90.00
_cell.angle_gamma   90.00
#
_symmetry.space_group_name_H-M   'P 1'
#
loop_
_entity.id
_entity.type
_entity.pdbx_description
1 polymer ?
#
loop_
_entity_poly.entity_id
_entity_poly.type
_entity_poly.pdbx_seq_one_letter_code
_entity_poly.pdbx_strand_id
1 'polypeptide(L)'
;GKTIVNLARTFLDAAGAHHEAVALIESPAEQNLSPLVNALDSVKEDLQNNNLKSAWLKNINDLACCSQRGRSERFDGSIGSSTVLFPYGGKYQCTPEAGMVAKIPVVSPYETSTVSLMAHGYDPRVGQWSPWHGAQTAVLSSLTKITCMGGKPSECRLSFQEFFGREEKKKTWG
;
A
#
# COMPACT_ATOMS: atom_id res chain seq x y z
N GLY A 1 -9.09 -33.08 31.35
CA GLY A 1 -10.14 -32.49 30.50
C GLY A 1 -10.41 -33.41 29.32
N LYS A 2 -11.60 -33.31 28.72
CA LYS A 2 -11.95 -34.06 27.51
C LYS A 2 -11.44 -33.27 26.29
N THR A 3 -10.68 -33.90 25.41
CA THR A 3 -10.25 -33.25 24.15
C THR A 3 -11.47 -33.06 23.25
N ILE A 4 -11.70 -31.81 22.80
CA ILE A 4 -12.82 -31.48 21.92
C ILE A 4 -12.34 -31.40 20.46
N VAL A 5 -11.12 -30.85 20.26
CA VAL A 5 -10.49 -30.72 18.94
C VAL A 5 -9.04 -31.13 19.06
N ASN A 6 -8.56 -31.92 18.11
CA ASN A 6 -7.15 -32.26 17.95
C ASN A 6 -6.83 -32.36 16.48
N LEU A 7 -6.25 -31.26 15.92
CA LEU A 7 -5.89 -31.13 14.52
C LEU A 7 -4.37 -31.09 14.39
N ALA A 8 -3.84 -31.84 13.43
CA ALA A 8 -2.42 -31.77 13.11
C ALA A 8 -2.08 -30.38 12.53
N ARG A 9 -0.89 -29.85 12.82
CA ARG A 9 -0.42 -28.57 12.31
C ARG A 9 -0.35 -28.57 10.77
N THR A 10 0.10 -29.66 10.18
CA THR A 10 0.16 -29.85 8.73
C THR A 10 -1.20 -29.73 8.04
N PHE A 11 -2.27 -30.17 8.72
CA PHE A 11 -3.63 -29.97 8.21
C PHE A 11 -4.04 -28.50 8.24
N LEU A 12 -3.68 -27.78 9.30
CA LEU A 12 -4.00 -26.34 9.41
C LEU A 12 -3.23 -25.50 8.39
N ASP A 13 -1.98 -25.84 8.10
CA ASP A 13 -1.12 -25.07 7.20
C ASP A 13 -1.53 -25.21 5.73
N ALA A 14 -2.11 -26.34 5.35
CA ALA A 14 -2.47 -26.61 3.96
C ALA A 14 -3.91 -27.15 3.76
N ALA A 15 -4.76 -27.07 4.78
CA ALA A 15 -6.09 -27.71 4.79
C ALA A 15 -6.04 -29.18 4.34
N GLY A 16 -4.93 -29.88 4.56
CA GLY A 16 -4.69 -31.27 4.14
C GLY A 16 -4.40 -31.45 2.66
N ALA A 17 -4.27 -30.39 1.87
CA ALA A 17 -3.96 -30.45 0.45
C ALA A 17 -2.54 -29.98 0.17
N HIS A 18 -1.83 -30.69 -0.71
CA HIS A 18 -0.58 -30.23 -1.31
C HIS A 18 -0.87 -29.75 -2.73
N HIS A 19 -0.54 -28.51 -3.01
CA HIS A 19 -0.64 -27.94 -4.34
C HIS A 19 0.76 -27.80 -4.92
N GLU A 20 0.96 -28.38 -6.09
CA GLU A 20 2.17 -28.17 -6.87
C GLU A 20 1.80 -27.31 -8.08
N ALA A 21 2.56 -26.26 -8.29
CA ALA A 21 2.39 -25.39 -9.44
C ALA A 21 3.74 -25.11 -10.10
N VAL A 22 3.73 -25.01 -11.42
CA VAL A 22 4.89 -24.59 -12.19
C VAL A 22 4.65 -23.16 -12.65
N ALA A 23 5.43 -22.22 -12.12
CA ALA A 23 5.39 -20.84 -12.52
C ALA A 23 6.47 -20.55 -13.57
N LEU A 24 6.10 -19.83 -14.62
CA LEU A 24 7.04 -19.24 -15.56
C LEU A 24 7.21 -17.78 -15.17
N ILE A 25 8.40 -17.42 -14.73
CA ILE A 25 8.73 -16.03 -14.37
C ILE A 25 9.48 -15.42 -15.55
N GLU A 26 8.90 -14.40 -16.14
CA GLU A 26 9.52 -13.62 -17.22
C GLU A 26 10.06 -12.31 -16.63
N SER A 27 11.26 -11.91 -17.05
CA SER A 27 11.76 -10.57 -16.72
C SER A 27 10.87 -9.52 -17.35
N PRO A 28 10.60 -8.39 -16.68
CA PRO A 28 9.90 -7.28 -17.31
C PRO A 28 10.66 -6.86 -18.56
N ALA A 29 9.95 -6.50 -19.63
CA ALA A 29 10.57 -6.04 -20.85
C ALA A 29 11.58 -4.92 -20.52
N GLU A 30 12.81 -5.04 -21.01
CA GLU A 30 13.91 -4.10 -20.74
C GLU A 30 13.61 -2.66 -21.16
N GLN A 31 12.53 -2.47 -21.84
CA GLN A 31 12.17 -1.16 -22.31
C GLN A 31 11.75 -0.28 -21.13
N ASN A 32 12.69 0.53 -20.71
CA ASN A 32 12.60 1.96 -20.42
C ASN A 32 11.33 2.52 -19.77
N LEU A 33 10.43 1.68 -19.28
CA LEU A 33 9.09 2.14 -19.08
C LEU A 33 8.59 1.77 -17.71
N SER A 34 9.50 1.90 -16.72
CA SER A 34 9.03 1.95 -15.35
C SER A 34 7.84 2.91 -15.27
N PRO A 35 6.69 2.49 -14.79
CA PRO A 35 5.55 3.37 -14.57
C PRO A 35 5.87 4.58 -13.69
N LEU A 36 7.01 4.55 -12.98
CA LEU A 36 7.50 5.67 -12.16
C LEU A 36 8.02 6.84 -13.01
N VAL A 37 8.47 6.59 -14.23
CA VAL A 37 9.07 7.62 -15.11
C VAL A 37 8.25 7.90 -16.35
N ASN A 38 7.17 7.15 -16.60
CA ASN A 38 6.34 7.33 -17.77
C ASN A 38 5.00 7.98 -17.44
N ALA A 39 4.77 9.11 -18.05
CA ALA A 39 3.44 9.69 -18.09
C ALA A 39 2.48 8.80 -18.90
N LEU A 40 1.17 8.93 -18.64
CA LEU A 40 0.13 8.34 -19.45
C LEU A 40 0.32 8.76 -20.93
N ASP A 41 0.06 7.87 -21.87
CA ASP A 41 0.26 8.16 -23.28
C ASP A 41 -0.53 9.38 -23.75
N SER A 42 -1.75 9.53 -23.26
CA SER A 42 -2.58 10.71 -23.51
C SER A 42 -1.98 12.03 -22.99
N VAL A 43 -1.19 11.97 -21.92
CA VAL A 43 -0.46 13.14 -21.38
C VAL A 43 0.77 13.42 -22.22
N LYS A 44 1.48 12.38 -22.68
CA LYS A 44 2.64 12.53 -23.59
C LYS A 44 2.24 13.19 -24.89
N GLU A 45 1.12 12.78 -25.48
CA GLU A 45 0.59 13.37 -26.72
C GLU A 45 0.29 14.86 -26.55
N ASP A 46 -0.37 15.23 -25.46
CA ASP A 46 -0.65 16.64 -25.16
C ASP A 46 0.63 17.45 -24.96
N LEU A 47 1.65 16.88 -24.31
CA LEU A 47 2.95 17.54 -24.14
C LEU A 47 3.66 17.74 -25.48
N GLN A 48 3.64 16.76 -26.37
CA GLN A 48 4.19 16.86 -27.73
C GLN A 48 3.50 17.95 -28.56
N ASN A 49 2.20 18.12 -28.35
CA ASN A 49 1.39 19.13 -29.01
C ASN A 49 1.44 20.50 -28.28
N ASN A 50 2.29 20.65 -27.28
CA ASN A 50 2.43 21.87 -26.46
C ASN A 50 1.13 22.29 -25.75
N ASN A 51 0.25 21.34 -25.46
CA ASN A 51 -1.03 21.56 -24.78
C ASN A 51 -0.91 21.29 -23.27
N LEU A 52 -0.14 22.13 -22.58
CA LEU A 52 0.19 21.96 -21.16
C LEU A 52 -1.04 21.92 -20.24
N LYS A 53 -2.06 22.73 -20.55
CA LYS A 53 -3.29 22.75 -19.76
C LYS A 53 -4.03 21.42 -19.82
N SER A 54 -4.17 20.85 -21.00
CA SER A 54 -4.80 19.54 -21.17
C SER A 54 -4.00 18.43 -20.50
N ALA A 55 -2.68 18.41 -20.70
CA ALA A 55 -1.77 17.48 -20.06
C ALA A 55 -1.92 17.50 -18.53
N TRP A 56 -1.93 18.71 -17.95
CA TRP A 56 -2.12 18.90 -16.51
C TRP A 56 -3.46 18.37 -16.04
N LEU A 57 -4.56 18.75 -16.69
CA LEU A 57 -5.90 18.31 -16.33
C LEU A 57 -6.08 16.80 -16.45
N LYS A 58 -5.53 16.18 -17.49
CA LYS A 58 -5.54 14.72 -17.63
C LYS A 58 -4.78 14.02 -16.49
N ASN A 59 -3.61 14.57 -16.14
CA ASN A 59 -2.79 13.98 -15.07
C ASN A 59 -3.49 14.07 -13.70
N ILE A 60 -4.06 15.21 -13.34
CA ILE A 60 -4.75 15.35 -12.03
C ILE A 60 -6.09 14.61 -11.97
N ASN A 61 -6.67 14.25 -13.11
CA ASN A 61 -7.88 13.42 -13.18
C ASN A 61 -7.57 11.91 -13.14
N ASP A 62 -6.32 11.52 -13.27
CA ASP A 62 -5.92 10.12 -13.11
C ASP A 62 -6.26 9.63 -11.69
N LEU A 63 -6.76 8.40 -11.58
CA LEU A 63 -7.18 7.84 -10.29
C LEU A 63 -6.04 7.72 -9.27
N ALA A 64 -4.80 7.65 -9.74
CA ALA A 64 -3.62 7.64 -8.86
C ALA A 64 -3.25 9.04 -8.35
N CYS A 65 -3.68 10.10 -9.03
CA CYS A 65 -3.31 11.49 -8.73
C CYS A 65 -4.45 12.33 -8.18
N CYS A 66 -5.70 11.96 -8.48
CA CYS A 66 -6.87 12.72 -8.04
C CYS A 66 -7.03 12.70 -6.51
N SER A 67 -7.74 13.70 -5.98
CA SER A 67 -8.02 13.77 -4.54
C SER A 67 -8.84 12.57 -4.07
N GLN A 68 -8.37 11.92 -3.01
CA GLN A 68 -9.08 10.83 -2.34
C GLN A 68 -9.93 11.31 -1.16
N ARG A 69 -10.10 12.62 -0.97
CA ARG A 69 -10.79 13.22 0.18
C ARG A 69 -12.19 12.66 0.38
N GLY A 70 -12.99 12.60 -0.67
CA GLY A 70 -14.36 12.09 -0.58
C GLY A 70 -14.45 10.62 -0.16
N ARG A 71 -13.41 9.82 -0.41
CA ARG A 71 -13.32 8.44 0.08
C ARG A 71 -12.93 8.40 1.55
N SER A 72 -11.95 9.20 1.94
CA SER A 72 -11.49 9.29 3.34
C SER A 72 -12.58 9.80 4.27
N GLU A 73 -13.39 10.76 3.82
CA GLU A 73 -14.49 11.33 4.61
C GLU A 73 -15.70 10.39 4.77
N ARG A 74 -15.78 9.30 4.01
CA ARG A 74 -16.84 8.29 4.14
C ARG A 74 -16.60 7.27 5.24
N PHE A 75 -15.37 7.17 5.70
CA PHE A 75 -14.94 6.17 6.68
C PHE A 75 -14.38 6.86 7.91
N ASP A 76 -14.34 6.12 9.02
CA ASP A 76 -13.72 6.60 10.24
C ASP A 76 -12.21 6.83 10.00
N GLY A 77 -11.82 8.09 9.91
CA GLY A 77 -10.43 8.48 9.71
C GLY A 77 -9.61 8.45 11.00
N SER A 78 -10.24 8.17 12.13
CA SER A 78 -9.60 8.18 13.44
C SER A 78 -9.78 6.86 14.18
N ILE A 79 -8.89 6.61 15.14
CA ILE A 79 -8.99 5.53 16.12
C ILE A 79 -9.37 6.08 17.50
N GLY A 80 -10.34 6.96 17.53
CA GLY A 80 -10.84 7.61 18.71
C GLY A 80 -9.88 8.67 19.27
N SER A 81 -9.96 8.95 20.58
CA SER A 81 -9.21 9.99 21.26
C SER A 81 -7.68 9.80 21.26
N SER A 82 -7.20 8.60 20.93
CA SER A 82 -5.78 8.30 20.83
C SER A 82 -5.15 8.76 19.51
N THR A 83 -5.94 9.19 18.54
CA THR A 83 -5.45 9.60 17.21
C THR A 83 -4.67 10.89 17.30
N VAL A 84 -3.43 10.87 16.78
CA VAL A 84 -2.55 12.03 16.67
C VAL A 84 -2.50 12.54 15.24
N LEU A 85 -2.38 11.63 14.28
CA LEU A 85 -2.32 11.93 12.86
C LEU A 85 -3.33 11.07 12.11
N PHE A 86 -4.18 11.71 11.31
CA PHE A 86 -5.16 11.05 10.45
C PHE A 86 -5.39 11.85 9.16
N PRO A 87 -5.97 11.24 8.11
CA PRO A 87 -6.20 11.91 6.83
C PRO A 87 -6.98 13.22 6.98
N TYR A 88 -6.51 14.25 6.28
CA TYR A 88 -7.08 15.59 6.31
C TYR A 88 -7.17 16.21 7.72
N GLY A 89 -6.22 15.86 8.56
CA GLY A 89 -6.02 16.47 9.86
C GLY A 89 -5.24 17.78 9.80
N GLY A 90 -4.76 18.22 10.98
CA GLY A 90 -3.98 19.44 11.13
C GLY A 90 -4.81 20.72 11.11
N LYS A 91 -4.12 21.86 11.25
CA LYS A 91 -4.74 23.18 11.40
C LYS A 91 -5.70 23.55 10.27
N TYR A 92 -5.37 23.20 9.05
CA TYR A 92 -6.13 23.59 7.86
C TYR A 92 -7.03 22.47 7.31
N GLN A 93 -6.97 21.28 7.89
CA GLN A 93 -7.74 20.11 7.47
C GLN A 93 -7.63 19.80 5.97
N CYS A 94 -6.44 20.00 5.40
CA CYS A 94 -6.20 19.87 3.97
C CYS A 94 -5.15 18.81 3.63
N THR A 95 -4.39 18.31 4.59
CA THR A 95 -3.24 17.45 4.33
C THR A 95 -3.69 15.99 4.19
N PRO A 96 -3.48 15.38 3.01
CA PRO A 96 -3.79 13.97 2.79
C PRO A 96 -2.71 13.10 3.44
N GLU A 97 -2.81 12.90 4.74
CA GLU A 97 -1.85 12.09 5.48
C GLU A 97 -1.81 10.64 4.95
N ALA A 98 -0.61 10.14 4.72
CA ALA A 98 -0.39 8.81 4.15
C ALA A 98 -0.04 7.74 5.19
N GLY A 99 -0.17 8.07 6.47
CA GLY A 99 0.10 7.18 7.58
C GLY A 99 -0.71 7.55 8.81
N MET A 100 -0.68 6.70 9.80
CA MET A 100 -1.38 6.85 11.06
C MET A 100 -0.38 6.99 12.21
N VAL A 101 -0.66 7.91 13.11
CA VAL A 101 0.01 8.04 14.41
C VAL A 101 -1.06 8.02 15.49
N ALA A 102 -0.93 7.09 16.43
CA ALA A 102 -1.86 6.97 17.54
C ALA A 102 -1.13 6.72 18.85
N LYS A 103 -1.59 7.35 19.92
CA LYS A 103 -1.09 7.08 21.26
C LYS A 103 -1.42 5.64 21.67
N ILE A 104 -0.50 5.01 22.39
CA ILE A 104 -0.79 3.72 23.01
C ILE A 104 -1.91 3.91 24.04
N PRO A 105 -2.97 3.11 23.99
CA PRO A 105 -4.05 3.22 24.96
C PRO A 105 -3.57 2.85 26.36
N VAL A 106 -3.88 3.71 27.31
CA VAL A 106 -3.61 3.49 28.74
C VAL A 106 -4.88 3.73 29.53
N VAL A 107 -4.99 3.08 30.69
CA VAL A 107 -6.15 3.23 31.56
C VAL A 107 -6.02 4.51 32.39
N SER A 108 -7.12 5.28 32.48
CA SER A 108 -7.20 6.45 33.36
C SER A 108 -6.80 6.07 34.81
N PRO A 109 -6.03 6.90 35.53
CA PRO A 109 -5.65 8.29 35.22
C PRO A 109 -4.31 8.43 34.47
N TYR A 110 -3.78 7.35 33.96
CA TYR A 110 -2.46 7.38 33.29
C TYR A 110 -2.52 8.05 31.92
N GLU A 111 -1.43 8.73 31.58
CA GLU A 111 -1.23 9.34 30.27
C GLU A 111 0.07 8.85 29.65
N THR A 112 0.16 8.87 28.34
CA THR A 112 1.37 8.49 27.61
C THR A 112 1.61 9.41 26.42
N SER A 113 2.88 9.68 26.14
CA SER A 113 3.36 10.28 24.89
C SER A 113 3.87 9.25 23.90
N THR A 114 3.90 7.97 24.28
CA THR A 114 4.31 6.88 23.37
C THR A 114 3.26 6.67 22.32
N VAL A 115 3.70 6.55 21.07
CA VAL A 115 2.82 6.40 19.89
C VAL A 115 3.15 5.14 19.12
N SER A 116 2.15 4.63 18.44
CA SER A 116 2.28 3.63 17.39
C SER A 116 2.20 4.33 16.04
N LEU A 117 3.04 3.91 15.10
CA LEU A 117 3.08 4.40 13.74
C LEU A 117 2.69 3.28 12.79
N MET A 118 1.86 3.57 11.80
CA MET A 118 1.48 2.61 10.77
C MET A 118 1.40 3.29 9.41
N ALA A 119 1.95 2.66 8.40
CA ALA A 119 1.86 3.10 7.02
C ALA A 119 1.81 1.90 6.08
N HIS A 120 1.31 2.12 4.87
CA HIS A 120 1.31 1.12 3.83
C HIS A 120 2.04 1.65 2.58
N GLY A 121 2.49 0.74 1.74
CA GLY A 121 3.04 1.04 0.43
C GLY A 121 2.46 0.11 -0.62
N TYR A 122 2.03 0.66 -1.74
CA TYR A 122 1.56 -0.09 -2.90
C TYR A 122 1.46 0.85 -4.11
N ASP A 123 1.96 0.42 -5.24
CA ASP A 123 1.71 1.06 -6.53
C ASP A 123 1.26 0.00 -7.54
N PRO A 124 -0.03 0.03 -7.95
CA PRO A 124 -0.59 -0.98 -8.84
C PRO A 124 0.06 -0.97 -10.23
N ARG A 125 0.54 0.16 -10.72
CA ARG A 125 1.16 0.27 -12.04
C ARG A 125 2.55 -0.36 -12.04
N VAL A 126 3.33 -0.12 -10.99
CA VAL A 126 4.63 -0.77 -10.82
C VAL A 126 4.46 -2.27 -10.61
N GLY A 127 3.47 -2.69 -9.81
CA GLY A 127 3.16 -4.10 -9.58
C GLY A 127 2.71 -4.85 -10.83
N GLN A 128 1.94 -4.20 -11.71
CA GLN A 128 1.53 -4.78 -13.00
C GLN A 128 2.69 -4.90 -13.99
N TRP A 129 3.60 -3.95 -13.99
CA TRP A 129 4.79 -3.99 -14.84
C TRP A 129 5.78 -5.04 -14.36
N SER A 130 6.02 -5.13 -13.07
CA SER A 130 6.93 -6.08 -12.46
C SER A 130 6.57 -6.28 -10.98
N PRO A 131 6.05 -7.45 -10.58
CA PRO A 131 5.75 -7.76 -9.18
C PRO A 131 6.96 -7.60 -8.26
N TRP A 132 8.15 -7.95 -8.74
CA TRP A 132 9.40 -7.80 -8.00
C TRP A 132 9.70 -6.33 -7.67
N HIS A 133 9.64 -5.43 -8.68
CA HIS A 133 9.84 -4.00 -8.47
C HIS A 133 8.68 -3.39 -7.67
N GLY A 134 7.46 -3.90 -7.88
CA GLY A 134 6.29 -3.52 -7.10
C GLY A 134 6.47 -3.78 -5.61
N ALA A 135 6.96 -4.96 -5.24
CA ALA A 135 7.24 -5.31 -3.86
C ALA A 135 8.33 -4.42 -3.24
N GLN A 136 9.44 -4.19 -3.95
CA GLN A 136 10.48 -3.27 -3.49
C GLN A 136 9.97 -1.84 -3.28
N THR A 137 9.22 -1.33 -4.24
CA THR A 137 8.63 0.02 -4.17
C THR A 137 7.64 0.12 -3.01
N ALA A 138 6.84 -0.92 -2.77
CA ALA A 138 5.90 -0.97 -1.66
C ALA A 138 6.61 -0.88 -0.30
N VAL A 139 7.67 -1.68 -0.11
CA VAL A 139 8.48 -1.64 1.12
C VAL A 139 9.13 -0.27 1.29
N LEU A 140 9.79 0.24 0.25
CA LEU A 140 10.46 1.54 0.30
C LEU A 140 9.47 2.67 0.62
N SER A 141 8.33 2.69 -0.05
CA SER A 141 7.27 3.68 0.18
C SER A 141 6.75 3.65 1.62
N SER A 142 6.46 2.46 2.16
CA SER A 142 5.96 2.32 3.53
C SER A 142 6.98 2.79 4.57
N LEU A 143 8.26 2.40 4.42
CA LEU A 143 9.33 2.81 5.32
C LEU A 143 9.62 4.31 5.24
N THR A 144 9.55 4.89 4.03
CA THR A 144 9.69 6.34 3.84
C THR A 144 8.60 7.10 4.60
N LYS A 145 7.35 6.66 4.50
CA LYS A 145 6.23 7.26 5.25
C LYS A 145 6.43 7.17 6.75
N ILE A 146 6.87 6.03 7.28
CA ILE A 146 7.21 5.88 8.70
C ILE A 146 8.32 6.87 9.11
N THR A 147 9.35 7.01 8.28
CA THR A 147 10.44 7.96 8.54
C THR A 147 9.93 9.41 8.57
N CYS A 148 9.07 9.79 7.64
CA CYS A 148 8.45 11.12 7.62
C CYS A 148 7.59 11.41 8.87
N MET A 149 7.03 10.38 9.49
CA MET A 149 6.30 10.48 10.76
C MET A 149 7.20 10.42 12.00
N GLY A 150 8.52 10.35 11.84
CA GLY A 150 9.51 10.32 12.94
C GLY A 150 9.90 8.92 13.41
N GLY A 151 9.45 7.86 12.74
CA GLY A 151 9.82 6.50 13.07
C GLY A 151 11.17 6.08 12.50
N LYS A 152 11.76 5.03 13.07
CA LYS A 152 13.03 4.46 12.61
C LYS A 152 12.76 3.21 11.75
N PRO A 153 13.20 3.17 10.48
CA PRO A 153 13.00 2.01 9.62
C PRO A 153 13.54 0.71 10.20
N SER A 154 14.66 0.76 10.93
CA SER A 154 15.27 -0.42 11.56
C SER A 154 14.43 -1.05 12.67
N GLU A 155 13.47 -0.31 13.22
CA GLU A 155 12.59 -0.77 14.28
C GLU A 155 11.22 -1.22 13.75
N CYS A 156 10.99 -1.09 12.43
CA CYS A 156 9.73 -1.47 11.82
C CYS A 156 9.53 -2.99 11.77
N ARG A 157 8.27 -3.37 11.78
CA ARG A 157 7.82 -4.72 11.42
C ARG A 157 6.96 -4.62 10.17
N LEU A 158 7.21 -5.50 9.22
CA LEU A 158 6.49 -5.53 7.95
C LEU A 158 5.46 -6.66 7.98
N SER A 159 4.28 -6.36 7.48
CA SER A 159 3.26 -7.34 7.16
C SER A 159 2.98 -7.25 5.67
N PHE A 160 3.01 -8.40 4.99
CA PHE A 160 2.77 -8.49 3.56
C PHE A 160 1.37 -9.06 3.32
N GLN A 161 0.67 -8.47 2.38
CA GLN A 161 -0.54 -9.02 1.82
C GLN A 161 -0.32 -9.25 0.34
N GLU A 162 -0.55 -10.47 -0.08
CA GLU A 162 -0.38 -10.91 -1.45
C GLU A 162 -1.73 -11.35 -2.00
N PHE A 163 -1.99 -11.00 -3.24
CA PHE A 163 -3.18 -11.42 -3.95
C PHE A 163 -2.77 -12.01 -5.28
N PHE A 164 -3.12 -13.26 -5.47
CA PHE A 164 -2.95 -13.96 -6.74
C PHE A 164 -4.33 -14.14 -7.39
N GLY A 165 -4.39 -13.86 -8.68
CA GLY A 165 -5.59 -14.17 -9.48
C GLY A 165 -5.83 -15.69 -9.53
N ARG A 166 -7.00 -16.09 -10.05
CA ARG A 166 -7.25 -17.50 -10.31
C ARG A 166 -6.25 -18.02 -11.33
N GLU A 167 -5.65 -19.16 -11.04
CA GLU A 167 -4.73 -19.86 -11.96
C GLU A 167 -5.50 -20.36 -13.18
N GLU A 168 -5.63 -19.54 -14.21
CA GLU A 168 -6.22 -19.98 -15.47
C GLU A 168 -5.16 -20.53 -16.44
N LYS A 169 -3.88 -20.19 -16.28
CA LYS A 169 -2.76 -20.64 -17.14
C LYS A 169 -1.43 -20.53 -16.37
N LYS A 170 -0.40 -21.26 -16.87
CA LYS A 170 0.98 -21.32 -16.35
C LYS A 170 1.71 -19.97 -16.15
N LYS A 171 1.06 -18.83 -16.33
CA LYS A 171 1.65 -17.48 -16.32
C LYS A 171 1.20 -16.59 -15.16
N THR A 172 0.52 -17.13 -14.17
CA THR A 172 -0.16 -16.30 -13.15
C THR A 172 0.70 -15.99 -11.92
N TRP A 173 1.90 -16.48 -11.88
CA TRP A 173 2.81 -16.28 -10.74
C TRP A 173 4.00 -15.44 -11.18
N GLY A 174 3.98 -14.15 -10.91
CA GLY A 174 5.15 -13.36 -11.21
C GLY A 174 4.87 -11.87 -11.33
#